data_e9678b9b3636f2b129555a70731003fe
#
_entry.id   e9678b9b3636f2b129555a70731003fe
#
_cell.length_a   1.000
_cell.length_b   1.000
_cell.length_c   1.000
_cell.angle_alpha   90.00
_cell.angle_beta   90.00
_cell.angle_gamma   90.00
#
_symmetry.space_group_name_H-M   'P 1'
#
loop_
_entity.id
_entity.type
_entity.pdbx_description
1 polymer ?
#
loop_
_entity_poly.entity_id
_entity_poly.type
_entity_poly.pdbx_seq_one_letter_code
_entity_poly.pdbx_strand_id
1 'polypeptide(L)'
;MKKLLLSITCLLLAFTSKAQEPTQGSEPPRPTASLRVDVNLVELHVSVMDGSGRPVGGLRQEHFKVTENNITQPITIFKHEDIPVSLGLVVDNRRSIEPRKGRLDAAALSFVANSNPDDETFIVHFDFDARVSQEFTDNRALLSRKLSEAKPFGQTAIFDALLLALDTMDNARYQKKALLLITDGIDNASKGTLAQVLEKVKREHVMVFPIGLLSESGGVAAEDALIAIAQASGGRAYFPNTAEDARAMMDIIARDLREQYTLAYLPSNILRNGTWRSVRVDITPPKGYPSGLSTIYRHGYYAPDEQ
;
A
#
# COMPACT_ATOMS: atom_id res chain seq x y z
N MET A 1 9.36 -17.15 -88.85
CA MET A 1 9.94 -18.18 -89.71
C MET A 1 10.75 -19.15 -88.90
N LYS A 2 10.51 -20.42 -89.19
CA LYS A 2 11.26 -21.65 -88.84
C LYS A 2 11.32 -22.06 -87.34
N LYS A 3 10.55 -23.09 -87.09
CA LYS A 3 10.53 -24.12 -86.04
C LYS A 3 11.89 -24.81 -85.91
N LEU A 4 12.25 -25.23 -84.73
CA LEU A 4 13.06 -26.41 -84.52
C LEU A 4 12.60 -27.15 -83.28
N LEU A 5 11.99 -28.32 -83.50
CA LEU A 5 11.75 -29.37 -82.52
C LEU A 5 13.08 -30.04 -82.13
N LEU A 6 13.33 -30.30 -80.89
CA LEU A 6 14.31 -31.28 -80.47
C LEU A 6 13.67 -32.19 -79.39
N SER A 7 13.48 -33.42 -79.81
CA SER A 7 12.98 -34.54 -79.04
C SER A 7 14.14 -35.11 -78.23
N ILE A 8 13.97 -35.26 -76.92
CA ILE A 8 14.92 -35.98 -76.07
C ILE A 8 14.16 -37.07 -75.31
N THR A 9 14.57 -38.25 -75.59
CA THR A 9 14.14 -39.54 -75.08
C THR A 9 14.44 -39.70 -73.61
N CYS A 10 13.43 -39.96 -72.78
CA CYS A 10 13.57 -40.19 -71.35
C CYS A 10 13.90 -41.65 -71.07
N LEU A 11 15.09 -41.89 -70.50
CA LEU A 11 15.56 -43.21 -70.07
C LEU A 11 15.12 -43.40 -68.62
N LEU A 12 14.17 -44.31 -68.35
CA LEU A 12 13.72 -44.71 -67.03
C LEU A 12 14.75 -45.63 -66.37
N LEU A 13 15.44 -45.11 -65.31
CA LEU A 13 16.21 -45.90 -64.38
C LEU A 13 15.36 -46.10 -63.09
N ALA A 14 14.92 -47.37 -62.92
CA ALA A 14 14.22 -47.78 -61.69
C ALA A 14 15.24 -47.93 -60.57
N PHE A 15 15.20 -46.99 -59.58
CA PHE A 15 15.87 -47.15 -58.29
C PHE A 15 14.94 -47.86 -57.29
N THR A 16 15.29 -49.07 -56.89
CA THR A 16 14.67 -49.79 -55.80
C THR A 16 15.12 -49.15 -54.47
N SER A 17 14.26 -48.36 -53.88
CA SER A 17 14.46 -47.82 -52.53
C SER A 17 14.14 -48.89 -51.49
N LYS A 18 15.14 -49.33 -50.74
CA LYS A 18 14.96 -50.13 -49.53
C LYS A 18 14.29 -49.26 -48.48
N ALA A 19 13.10 -49.64 -48.05
CA ALA A 19 12.42 -49.01 -46.93
C ALA A 19 13.27 -49.22 -45.67
N GLN A 20 13.70 -48.09 -45.05
CA GLN A 20 14.34 -48.06 -43.75
C GLN A 20 13.22 -48.03 -42.67
N GLU A 21 13.26 -48.99 -41.76
CA GLU A 21 12.37 -49.02 -40.60
C GLU A 21 12.47 -47.73 -39.79
N PRO A 22 11.36 -47.19 -39.26
CA PRO A 22 11.41 -46.00 -38.43
C PRO A 22 12.10 -46.33 -37.09
N THR A 23 13.25 -45.74 -36.88
CA THR A 23 13.88 -45.68 -35.53
C THR A 23 12.87 -45.12 -34.55
N GLN A 24 12.60 -45.87 -33.47
CA GLN A 24 11.81 -45.41 -32.32
C GLN A 24 12.38 -44.07 -31.84
N GLY A 25 11.61 -42.99 -32.08
CA GLY A 25 11.90 -41.68 -31.54
C GLY A 25 11.85 -41.75 -30.01
N SER A 26 12.95 -41.41 -29.38
CA SER A 26 12.98 -41.17 -27.93
C SER A 26 11.94 -40.11 -27.61
N GLU A 27 10.95 -40.48 -26.77
CA GLU A 27 9.96 -39.59 -26.23
C GLU A 27 10.70 -38.39 -25.58
N PRO A 28 10.32 -37.12 -25.86
CA PRO A 28 10.97 -35.98 -25.24
C PRO A 28 10.78 -36.09 -23.72
N PRO A 29 11.80 -35.72 -22.93
CA PRO A 29 11.72 -35.85 -21.48
C PRO A 29 10.48 -35.07 -20.97
N ARG A 30 9.61 -35.77 -20.24
CA ARG A 30 8.44 -35.16 -19.59
C ARG A 30 8.93 -33.98 -18.74
N PRO A 31 8.26 -32.83 -18.79
CA PRO A 31 8.67 -31.70 -17.98
C PRO A 31 8.70 -32.14 -16.52
N THR A 32 9.87 -32.06 -15.92
CA THR A 32 10.07 -32.20 -14.49
C THR A 32 9.09 -31.27 -13.80
N ALA A 33 8.28 -31.82 -12.90
CA ALA A 33 7.33 -31.04 -12.09
C ALA A 33 8.09 -29.84 -11.50
N SER A 34 7.78 -28.65 -11.95
CA SER A 34 8.27 -27.43 -11.31
C SER A 34 7.59 -27.34 -9.96
N LEU A 35 8.35 -27.59 -8.90
CA LEU A 35 7.89 -27.35 -7.54
C LEU A 35 7.70 -25.85 -7.39
N ARG A 36 6.46 -25.36 -7.50
CA ARG A 36 6.11 -23.99 -7.09
C ARG A 36 6.16 -23.98 -5.56
N VAL A 37 7.25 -23.49 -5.00
CA VAL A 37 7.31 -23.14 -3.60
C VAL A 37 6.65 -21.78 -3.46
N ASP A 38 5.42 -21.75 -2.97
CA ASP A 38 4.73 -20.51 -2.59
C ASP A 38 5.41 -19.99 -1.32
N VAL A 39 6.34 -19.08 -1.51
CA VAL A 39 7.09 -18.47 -0.41
C VAL A 39 6.26 -17.32 0.16
N ASN A 40 5.60 -17.56 1.28
CA ASN A 40 4.84 -16.52 2.00
C ASN A 40 5.81 -15.59 2.73
N LEU A 41 6.32 -14.58 2.03
CA LEU A 41 7.16 -13.54 2.61
C LEU A 41 6.26 -12.55 3.38
N VAL A 42 6.58 -12.30 4.64
CA VAL A 42 5.93 -11.24 5.43
C VAL A 42 6.75 -9.97 5.28
N GLU A 43 6.13 -8.95 4.69
CA GLU A 43 6.74 -7.64 4.49
C GLU A 43 6.17 -6.64 5.50
N LEU A 44 7.06 -5.86 6.12
CA LEU A 44 6.74 -4.81 7.10
C LEU A 44 7.33 -3.50 6.63
N HIS A 45 6.50 -2.46 6.56
CA HIS A 45 6.97 -1.09 6.45
C HIS A 45 7.10 -0.51 7.86
N VAL A 46 8.31 -0.11 8.22
CA VAL A 46 8.65 0.33 9.57
C VAL A 46 9.14 1.77 9.53
N SER A 47 8.42 2.67 10.18
CA SER A 47 8.89 4.02 10.46
C SER A 47 9.67 4.02 11.76
N VAL A 48 10.80 4.71 11.79
CA VAL A 48 11.54 5.00 13.02
C VAL A 48 11.46 6.50 13.28
N MET A 49 10.96 6.87 14.47
CA MET A 49 10.74 8.25 14.86
C MET A 49 11.62 8.66 16.01
N ASP A 50 12.11 9.90 16.01
CA ASP A 50 12.75 10.52 17.17
C ASP A 50 11.74 11.00 18.22
N GLY A 51 12.22 11.45 19.37
CA GLY A 51 11.36 11.98 20.44
C GLY A 51 10.55 13.23 20.06
N SER A 52 10.83 13.88 18.94
CA SER A 52 10.04 14.98 18.38
C SER A 52 9.03 14.53 17.30
N GLY A 53 8.98 13.22 17.00
CA GLY A 53 8.08 12.64 16.00
C GLY A 53 8.56 12.83 14.56
N ARG A 54 9.85 13.06 14.33
CA ARG A 54 10.44 13.16 13.00
C ARG A 54 11.00 11.80 12.57
N PRO A 55 10.86 11.43 11.28
CA PRO A 55 11.44 10.20 10.75
C PRO A 55 12.97 10.20 10.89
N VAL A 56 13.54 9.02 11.18
CA VAL A 56 14.97 8.79 11.34
C VAL A 56 15.43 7.72 10.35
N GLY A 57 16.27 8.14 9.40
CA GLY A 57 16.90 7.29 8.39
C GLY A 57 18.29 6.79 8.81
N GLY A 58 18.93 6.02 7.93
CA GLY A 58 20.35 5.62 8.05
C GLY A 58 20.61 4.42 8.99
N LEU A 59 19.60 3.82 9.60
CA LEU A 59 19.75 2.55 10.32
C LEU A 59 20.01 1.39 9.35
N ARG A 60 20.74 0.37 9.82
CA ARG A 60 21.05 -0.86 9.08
C ARG A 60 20.31 -2.04 9.64
N GLN A 61 20.24 -3.14 8.89
CA GLN A 61 19.52 -4.37 9.26
C GLN A 61 19.89 -4.86 10.67
N GLU A 62 21.16 -4.77 11.05
CA GLU A 62 21.67 -5.23 12.35
C GLU A 62 21.08 -4.47 13.55
N HIS A 63 20.48 -3.29 13.29
CA HIS A 63 19.84 -2.51 14.35
C HIS A 63 18.38 -2.92 14.60
N PHE A 64 17.82 -3.80 13.76
CA PHE A 64 16.44 -4.26 13.86
C PHE A 64 16.36 -5.71 14.32
N LYS A 65 15.39 -5.99 15.17
CA LYS A 65 15.01 -7.33 15.58
C LYS A 65 13.52 -7.52 15.36
N VAL A 66 13.14 -8.52 14.57
CA VAL A 66 11.74 -8.89 14.33
C VAL A 66 11.41 -10.15 15.13
N THR A 67 10.26 -10.14 15.81
CA THR A 67 9.70 -11.34 16.47
C THR A 67 8.26 -11.55 16.00
N GLU A 68 7.88 -12.80 15.73
CA GLU A 68 6.52 -13.21 15.44
C GLU A 68 6.06 -14.18 16.53
N ASN A 69 4.94 -13.90 17.19
CA ASN A 69 4.44 -14.68 18.33
C ASN A 69 5.56 -14.98 19.36
N ASN A 70 6.39 -13.97 19.65
CA ASN A 70 7.57 -14.02 20.54
C ASN A 70 8.73 -14.89 20.02
N ILE A 71 8.71 -15.39 18.80
CA ILE A 71 9.81 -16.13 18.17
C ILE A 71 10.58 -15.18 17.26
N THR A 72 11.90 -15.05 17.45
CA THR A 72 12.74 -14.21 16.60
C THR A 72 12.75 -14.72 15.16
N GLN A 73 12.54 -13.82 14.21
CA GLN A 73 12.55 -14.12 12.78
C GLN A 73 13.79 -13.49 12.13
N PRO A 74 14.54 -14.24 11.30
CA PRO A 74 15.65 -13.68 10.55
C PRO A 74 15.13 -12.75 9.45
N ILE A 75 15.60 -11.50 9.41
CA ILE A 75 15.29 -10.57 8.33
C ILE A 75 16.02 -11.03 7.06
N THR A 76 15.26 -11.39 6.03
CA THR A 76 15.79 -11.88 4.73
C THR A 76 15.92 -10.78 3.69
N ILE A 77 15.06 -9.75 3.79
CA ILE A 77 15.12 -8.54 2.95
C ILE A 77 15.12 -7.34 3.86
N PHE A 78 16.06 -6.45 3.63
CA PHE A 78 16.15 -5.14 4.27
C PHE A 78 16.37 -4.08 3.19
N LYS A 79 15.47 -3.10 3.12
CA LYS A 79 15.57 -1.97 2.21
C LYS A 79 15.29 -0.67 2.95
N HIS A 80 15.98 0.37 2.54
CA HIS A 80 15.73 1.75 2.95
C HIS A 80 15.87 2.60 1.70
N GLU A 81 14.82 2.60 0.90
CA GLU A 81 14.75 3.23 -0.42
C GLU A 81 13.45 4.00 -0.55
N ASP A 82 13.49 5.14 -1.23
CA ASP A 82 12.29 5.87 -1.62
C ASP A 82 11.62 5.16 -2.79
N ILE A 83 10.71 4.24 -2.48
CA ILE A 83 9.94 3.50 -3.48
C ILE A 83 8.58 4.15 -3.69
N PRO A 84 8.02 4.09 -4.92
CA PRO A 84 6.70 4.65 -5.21
C PRO A 84 5.60 4.05 -4.35
N VAL A 85 4.61 4.88 -4.03
CA VAL A 85 3.46 4.57 -3.17
C VAL A 85 2.16 4.77 -3.94
N SER A 86 1.19 3.88 -3.75
CA SER A 86 -0.20 4.13 -4.14
C SER A 86 -0.92 4.83 -2.99
N LEU A 87 -1.31 6.08 -3.21
CA LEU A 87 -1.90 6.97 -2.21
C LEU A 87 -3.41 7.12 -2.42
N GLY A 88 -4.17 7.13 -1.33
CA GLY A 88 -5.56 7.58 -1.32
C GLY A 88 -5.74 8.82 -0.45
N LEU A 89 -6.28 9.87 -1.02
CA LEU A 89 -6.74 11.05 -0.27
C LEU A 89 -8.22 10.86 0.06
N VAL A 90 -8.53 10.65 1.33
CA VAL A 90 -9.90 10.48 1.84
C VAL A 90 -10.27 11.78 2.56
N VAL A 91 -11.07 12.61 1.91
CA VAL A 91 -11.27 14.00 2.31
C VAL A 91 -12.71 14.25 2.71
N ASP A 92 -12.89 14.70 3.94
CA ASP A 92 -14.16 15.18 4.47
C ASP A 92 -14.61 16.43 3.67
N ASN A 93 -15.83 16.40 3.19
CA ASN A 93 -16.39 17.48 2.37
C ASN A 93 -17.66 18.08 2.99
N ARG A 94 -17.81 18.01 4.31
CA ARG A 94 -18.95 18.61 4.97
C ARG A 94 -18.79 20.13 5.17
N ARG A 95 -19.90 20.81 5.46
CA ARG A 95 -19.95 22.29 5.56
C ARG A 95 -19.08 22.87 6.70
N SER A 96 -18.83 22.14 7.79
CA SER A 96 -17.97 22.60 8.89
C SER A 96 -16.51 22.79 8.48
N ILE A 97 -16.04 22.03 7.50
CA ILE A 97 -14.67 22.14 6.93
C ILE A 97 -14.51 23.34 6.01
N GLU A 98 -15.62 23.91 5.47
CA GLU A 98 -15.62 24.96 4.44
C GLU A 98 -14.69 26.14 4.75
N PRO A 99 -14.65 26.71 5.99
CA PRO A 99 -13.75 27.83 6.28
C PRO A 99 -12.26 27.49 6.20
N ARG A 100 -11.92 26.19 6.31
CA ARG A 100 -10.54 25.68 6.32
C ARG A 100 -10.22 24.91 5.03
N LYS A 101 -11.23 24.56 4.22
CA LYS A 101 -11.12 23.68 3.05
C LYS A 101 -9.99 24.07 2.12
N GLY A 102 -9.93 25.33 1.67
CA GLY A 102 -8.89 25.77 0.76
C GLY A 102 -7.46 25.58 1.27
N ARG A 103 -7.26 25.71 2.58
CA ARG A 103 -5.93 25.47 3.21
C ARG A 103 -5.62 23.99 3.34
N LEU A 104 -6.62 23.15 3.64
CA LEU A 104 -6.49 21.71 3.73
C LEU A 104 -6.24 21.10 2.35
N ASP A 105 -6.99 21.53 1.35
CA ASP A 105 -6.76 21.13 -0.05
C ASP A 105 -5.34 21.52 -0.50
N ALA A 106 -4.89 22.74 -0.18
CA ALA A 106 -3.52 23.17 -0.46
C ALA A 106 -2.45 22.33 0.29
N ALA A 107 -2.74 21.95 1.53
CA ALA A 107 -1.86 21.08 2.32
C ALA A 107 -1.81 19.65 1.74
N ALA A 108 -2.97 19.08 1.36
CA ALA A 108 -3.04 17.77 0.69
C ALA A 108 -2.29 17.78 -0.65
N LEU A 109 -2.40 18.86 -1.42
CA LEU A 109 -1.63 19.03 -2.66
C LEU A 109 -0.13 19.22 -2.42
N SER A 110 0.25 19.93 -1.35
CA SER A 110 1.66 20.03 -0.94
C SER A 110 2.22 18.67 -0.56
N PHE A 111 1.43 17.84 0.15
CA PHE A 111 1.78 16.47 0.46
C PHE A 111 2.08 15.67 -0.82
N VAL A 112 1.15 15.65 -1.79
CA VAL A 112 1.34 14.96 -3.08
C VAL A 112 2.52 15.55 -3.87
N ALA A 113 2.74 16.88 -3.81
CA ALA A 113 3.85 17.52 -4.50
C ALA A 113 5.21 17.17 -3.90
N ASN A 114 5.29 16.90 -2.59
CA ASN A 114 6.49 16.54 -1.86
C ASN A 114 6.72 15.02 -1.78
N SER A 115 5.76 14.23 -2.27
CA SER A 115 5.86 12.77 -2.39
C SER A 115 6.73 12.37 -3.60
N ASN A 116 7.02 11.08 -3.74
CA ASN A 116 7.79 10.56 -4.87
C ASN A 116 7.09 10.93 -6.20
N PRO A 117 7.80 11.40 -7.23
CA PRO A 117 7.20 11.77 -8.51
C PRO A 117 6.50 10.62 -9.24
N ASP A 118 6.85 9.38 -8.93
CA ASP A 118 6.24 8.18 -9.50
C ASP A 118 5.02 7.67 -8.71
N ASP A 119 4.67 8.34 -7.59
CA ASP A 119 3.47 8.00 -6.81
C ASP A 119 2.21 8.18 -7.66
N GLU A 120 1.25 7.28 -7.48
CA GLU A 120 -0.10 7.43 -7.99
C GLU A 120 -1.07 7.78 -6.85
N THR A 121 -2.08 8.61 -7.14
CA THR A 121 -3.00 9.08 -6.12
C THR A 121 -4.45 9.03 -6.63
N PHE A 122 -5.38 8.52 -5.80
CA PHE A 122 -6.82 8.66 -6.00
C PHE A 122 -7.43 9.56 -4.92
N ILE A 123 -8.67 10.03 -5.15
CA ILE A 123 -9.40 10.87 -4.19
C ILE A 123 -10.77 10.28 -3.91
N VAL A 124 -11.07 10.07 -2.65
CA VAL A 124 -12.41 9.84 -2.12
C VAL A 124 -12.87 11.10 -1.39
N HIS A 125 -13.98 11.69 -1.82
CA HIS A 125 -14.69 12.67 -1.02
C HIS A 125 -15.83 12.01 -0.28
N PHE A 126 -16.08 12.44 0.93
CA PHE A 126 -17.23 11.99 1.71
C PHE A 126 -17.91 13.14 2.44
N ASP A 127 -19.20 12.98 2.56
CA ASP A 127 -20.11 13.77 3.37
C ASP A 127 -21.14 12.81 3.96
N PHE A 128 -22.40 12.89 3.60
CA PHE A 128 -23.43 11.89 3.92
C PHE A 128 -23.17 10.54 3.21
N ASP A 129 -22.46 10.57 2.08
CA ASP A 129 -22.12 9.41 1.27
C ASP A 129 -20.64 9.50 0.84
N ALA A 130 -20.03 8.38 0.54
CA ALA A 130 -18.65 8.32 0.07
C ALA A 130 -18.59 8.02 -1.43
N ARG A 131 -17.69 8.71 -2.16
CA ARG A 131 -17.52 8.54 -3.60
C ARG A 131 -16.07 8.71 -4.04
N VAL A 132 -15.61 7.88 -4.95
CA VAL A 132 -14.36 8.08 -5.66
C VAL A 132 -14.59 9.25 -6.64
N SER A 133 -13.94 10.37 -6.38
CA SER A 133 -14.05 11.57 -7.23
C SER A 133 -12.92 11.69 -8.24
N GLN A 134 -11.84 10.95 -8.02
CA GLN A 134 -10.74 10.77 -8.93
C GLN A 134 -10.10 9.38 -8.72
N GLU A 135 -10.04 8.59 -9.77
CA GLU A 135 -9.30 7.34 -9.82
C GLU A 135 -7.78 7.57 -9.79
N PHE A 136 -6.98 6.51 -9.62
CA PHE A 136 -5.53 6.63 -9.60
C PHE A 136 -4.97 7.43 -10.76
N THR A 137 -4.13 8.42 -10.44
CA THR A 137 -3.44 9.28 -11.39
C THR A 137 -2.17 9.86 -10.77
N ASP A 138 -1.17 10.15 -11.59
CA ASP A 138 0.03 10.93 -11.27
C ASP A 138 -0.14 12.42 -11.66
N ASN A 139 -1.26 12.77 -12.31
CA ASN A 139 -1.54 14.13 -12.77
C ASN A 139 -1.94 15.06 -11.64
N ARG A 140 -0.96 15.78 -11.09
CA ARG A 140 -1.15 16.74 -9.98
C ARG A 140 -2.15 17.85 -10.28
N ALA A 141 -2.22 18.31 -11.54
CA ALA A 141 -3.17 19.35 -11.94
C ALA A 141 -4.62 18.82 -11.89
N LEU A 142 -4.82 17.55 -12.27
CA LEU A 142 -6.12 16.89 -12.17
C LEU A 142 -6.54 16.70 -10.71
N LEU A 143 -5.62 16.23 -9.86
CA LEU A 143 -5.86 16.09 -8.40
C LEU A 143 -6.25 17.45 -7.78
N SER A 144 -5.50 18.52 -8.09
CA SER A 144 -5.81 19.88 -7.61
C SER A 144 -7.21 20.33 -7.99
N ARG A 145 -7.57 20.15 -9.26
CA ARG A 145 -8.90 20.49 -9.74
C ARG A 145 -9.99 19.72 -9.01
N LYS A 146 -9.80 18.40 -8.82
CA LYS A 146 -10.79 17.53 -8.18
C LYS A 146 -10.99 17.84 -6.70
N LEU A 147 -9.94 18.18 -5.97
CA LEU A 147 -10.04 18.64 -4.58
C LEU A 147 -10.85 19.94 -4.47
N SER A 148 -10.62 20.90 -5.38
CA SER A 148 -11.29 22.20 -5.35
C SER A 148 -12.74 22.17 -5.87
N GLU A 149 -13.11 21.21 -6.73
CA GLU A 149 -14.48 21.07 -7.29
C GLU A 149 -15.50 20.55 -6.25
N ALA A 150 -15.04 19.92 -5.17
CA ALA A 150 -15.93 19.33 -4.18
C ALA A 150 -16.68 20.39 -3.37
N LYS A 151 -18.02 20.36 -3.43
CA LYS A 151 -18.90 21.27 -2.71
C LYS A 151 -19.29 20.70 -1.37
N PRO A 152 -19.13 21.46 -0.26
CA PRO A 152 -19.45 21.01 1.07
C PRO A 152 -20.94 20.71 1.27
N PHE A 153 -21.26 19.52 1.82
CA PHE A 153 -22.64 19.12 2.13
C PHE A 153 -22.71 18.07 3.25
N GLY A 154 -23.75 18.09 4.06
CA GLY A 154 -24.25 16.96 4.83
C GLY A 154 -23.54 16.59 6.13
N GLN A 155 -23.63 15.30 6.46
CA GLN A 155 -23.12 14.61 7.64
C GLN A 155 -21.77 13.95 7.34
N THR A 156 -21.29 13.04 8.21
CA THR A 156 -19.92 12.50 8.15
C THR A 156 -19.94 10.98 8.12
N ALA A 157 -19.68 10.39 6.95
CA ALA A 157 -19.61 8.93 6.73
C ALA A 157 -18.14 8.45 6.64
N ILE A 158 -17.37 8.57 7.73
CA ILE A 158 -15.93 8.25 7.76
C ILE A 158 -15.67 6.77 7.47
N PHE A 159 -16.44 5.88 8.13
CA PHE A 159 -16.19 4.44 7.99
C PHE A 159 -16.55 3.94 6.60
N ASP A 160 -17.64 4.44 6.00
CA ASP A 160 -18.01 4.11 4.61
C ASP A 160 -16.95 4.63 3.63
N ALA A 161 -16.39 5.83 3.88
CA ALA A 161 -15.33 6.41 3.07
C ALA A 161 -14.04 5.59 3.15
N LEU A 162 -13.66 5.14 4.34
CA LEU A 162 -12.48 4.28 4.52
C LEU A 162 -12.68 2.91 3.88
N LEU A 163 -13.86 2.30 4.02
CA LEU A 163 -14.17 1.02 3.38
C LEU A 163 -14.09 1.14 1.85
N LEU A 164 -14.67 2.20 1.27
CA LEU A 164 -14.58 2.48 -0.16
C LEU A 164 -13.14 2.73 -0.61
N ALA A 165 -12.36 3.49 0.17
CA ALA A 165 -10.97 3.76 -0.15
C ALA A 165 -10.10 2.50 -0.09
N LEU A 166 -10.34 1.61 0.86
CA LEU A 166 -9.69 0.31 0.95
C LEU A 166 -10.05 -0.58 -0.25
N ASP A 167 -11.34 -0.66 -0.65
CA ASP A 167 -11.75 -1.36 -1.87
C ASP A 167 -11.08 -0.78 -3.13
N THR A 168 -10.91 0.55 -3.19
CA THR A 168 -10.23 1.23 -4.31
C THR A 168 -8.74 0.84 -4.39
N MET A 169 -8.09 0.55 -3.24
CA MET A 169 -6.70 0.10 -3.17
C MET A 169 -6.44 -1.26 -3.84
N ASP A 170 -7.46 -2.04 -4.15
CA ASP A 170 -7.30 -3.29 -4.94
C ASP A 170 -6.79 -3.01 -6.35
N ASN A 171 -7.03 -1.81 -6.89
CA ASN A 171 -6.55 -1.36 -8.19
C ASN A 171 -5.16 -0.69 -8.14
N ALA A 172 -4.51 -0.68 -6.98
CA ALA A 172 -3.23 -0.03 -6.78
C ALA A 172 -2.09 -0.72 -7.55
N ARG A 173 -1.25 0.07 -8.22
CA ARG A 173 -0.08 -0.40 -8.95
C ARG A 173 1.04 -0.85 -8.03
N TYR A 174 1.24 -0.15 -6.92
CA TYR A 174 2.36 -0.38 -6.02
C TYR A 174 1.97 -1.18 -4.78
N GLN A 175 2.92 -1.99 -4.28
CA GLN A 175 2.73 -2.78 -3.06
C GLN A 175 2.67 -1.92 -1.81
N LYS A 176 3.41 -0.80 -1.79
CA LYS A 176 3.34 0.18 -0.70
C LYS A 176 2.11 1.04 -0.88
N LYS A 177 1.19 0.95 0.08
CA LYS A 177 -0.15 1.55 0.02
C LYS A 177 -0.41 2.41 1.25
N ALA A 178 -0.93 3.61 1.05
CA ALA A 178 -1.25 4.52 2.15
C ALA A 178 -2.53 5.31 1.88
N LEU A 179 -3.31 5.56 2.95
CA LEU A 179 -4.46 6.46 2.97
C LEU A 179 -4.17 7.65 3.88
N LEU A 180 -4.38 8.86 3.37
CA LEU A 180 -4.43 10.08 4.15
C LEU A 180 -5.89 10.45 4.36
N LEU A 181 -6.40 10.27 5.58
CA LEU A 181 -7.75 10.65 5.97
C LEU A 181 -7.75 12.04 6.59
N ILE A 182 -8.48 12.96 6.02
CA ILE A 182 -8.63 14.34 6.53
C ILE A 182 -10.08 14.53 6.93
N THR A 183 -10.32 14.77 8.24
CA THR A 183 -11.67 14.97 8.79
C THR A 183 -11.64 15.96 9.96
N ASP A 184 -12.77 16.61 10.23
CA ASP A 184 -12.97 17.47 11.41
C ASP A 184 -14.11 16.96 12.32
N GLY A 185 -14.53 15.70 12.16
CA GLY A 185 -15.70 15.21 12.83
C GLY A 185 -15.70 13.77 13.32
N ILE A 186 -16.85 13.47 13.93
CA ILE A 186 -17.26 12.15 14.38
C ILE A 186 -18.05 11.49 13.28
N ASP A 187 -17.85 10.19 13.05
CA ASP A 187 -18.74 9.41 12.19
C ASP A 187 -20.18 9.44 12.74
N ASN A 188 -21.12 9.83 11.90
CA ASN A 188 -22.54 9.91 12.27
C ASN A 188 -23.49 9.53 11.13
N ALA A 189 -22.96 9.07 10.00
CA ALA A 189 -23.77 8.73 8.82
C ALA A 189 -23.38 7.40 8.18
N SER A 190 -22.25 6.78 8.55
CA SER A 190 -21.84 5.51 7.97
C SER A 190 -22.83 4.39 8.26
N LYS A 191 -23.01 3.52 7.28
CA LYS A 191 -23.66 2.21 7.43
C LYS A 191 -22.67 1.16 7.95
N GLY A 192 -21.40 1.32 7.55
CA GLY A 192 -20.28 0.53 8.05
C GLY A 192 -19.92 0.88 9.50
N THR A 193 -19.12 0.02 10.11
CA THR A 193 -18.73 0.14 11.51
C THR A 193 -17.20 0.25 11.66
N LEU A 194 -16.74 0.84 12.77
CA LEU A 194 -15.31 0.85 13.12
C LEU A 194 -14.72 -0.57 13.09
N ALA A 195 -15.45 -1.58 13.58
CA ALA A 195 -14.97 -2.96 13.61
C ALA A 195 -14.70 -3.50 12.19
N GLN A 196 -15.55 -3.19 11.21
CA GLN A 196 -15.35 -3.57 9.82
C GLN A 196 -14.11 -2.88 9.22
N VAL A 197 -13.92 -1.59 9.48
CA VAL A 197 -12.72 -0.86 9.06
C VAL A 197 -11.46 -1.47 9.65
N LEU A 198 -11.45 -1.72 10.98
CA LEU A 198 -10.30 -2.32 11.68
C LEU A 198 -9.95 -3.71 11.14
N GLU A 199 -10.95 -4.52 10.84
CA GLU A 199 -10.74 -5.85 10.25
C GLU A 199 -10.15 -5.74 8.83
N LYS A 200 -10.69 -4.82 8.02
CA LYS A 200 -10.27 -4.62 6.64
C LYS A 200 -8.83 -4.09 6.54
N VAL A 201 -8.45 -3.08 7.32
CA VAL A 201 -7.08 -2.55 7.30
C VAL A 201 -6.04 -3.58 7.75
N LYS A 202 -6.41 -4.51 8.66
CA LYS A 202 -5.52 -5.60 9.08
C LYS A 202 -5.26 -6.61 7.96
N ARG A 203 -6.22 -6.81 7.05
CA ARG A 203 -6.12 -7.76 5.93
C ARG A 203 -5.40 -7.17 4.73
N GLU A 204 -5.61 -5.90 4.41
CA GLU A 204 -5.20 -5.31 3.15
C GLU A 204 -3.83 -4.63 3.16
N HIS A 205 -3.17 -4.59 4.29
CA HIS A 205 -1.81 -4.03 4.42
C HIS A 205 -1.68 -2.57 3.93
N VAL A 206 -2.72 -1.77 4.15
CA VAL A 206 -2.77 -0.36 3.79
C VAL A 206 -2.53 0.48 5.04
N MET A 207 -1.52 1.34 5.04
CA MET A 207 -1.26 2.28 6.14
C MET A 207 -2.28 3.42 6.10
N VAL A 208 -2.86 3.77 7.24
CA VAL A 208 -3.81 4.88 7.34
C VAL A 208 -3.23 5.97 8.23
N PHE A 209 -3.20 7.19 7.72
CA PHE A 209 -2.74 8.38 8.42
C PHE A 209 -3.92 9.36 8.61
N PRO A 210 -4.68 9.26 9.70
CA PRO A 210 -5.73 10.20 10.00
C PRO A 210 -5.17 11.56 10.43
N ILE A 211 -5.73 12.63 9.88
CA ILE A 211 -5.55 14.01 10.31
C ILE A 211 -6.90 14.51 10.82
N GLY A 212 -7.07 14.49 12.12
CA GLY A 212 -8.29 14.88 12.81
C GLY A 212 -8.24 16.36 13.23
N LEU A 213 -8.94 17.25 12.54
CA LEU A 213 -9.11 18.66 12.92
C LEU A 213 -10.25 18.82 13.93
N LEU A 214 -10.23 17.99 14.96
CA LEU A 214 -11.34 17.89 15.91
C LEU A 214 -11.47 19.20 16.69
N SER A 215 -12.71 19.68 16.81
CA SER A 215 -13.04 20.73 17.75
C SER A 215 -13.16 20.12 19.16
N GLU A 216 -13.13 20.97 20.21
CA GLU A 216 -13.34 20.52 21.61
C GLU A 216 -14.64 19.70 21.75
N SER A 217 -15.63 19.91 20.90
CA SER A 217 -16.88 19.15 20.83
C SER A 217 -16.76 17.80 20.11
N GLY A 218 -15.65 17.52 19.39
CA GLY A 218 -15.42 16.26 18.66
C GLY A 218 -15.20 15.05 19.55
N GLY A 219 -14.80 15.28 20.79
CA GLY A 219 -14.74 14.29 21.85
C GLY A 219 -13.68 13.22 21.73
N VAL A 220 -13.32 12.65 22.88
CA VAL A 220 -12.33 11.57 23.03
C VAL A 220 -12.65 10.33 22.14
N ALA A 221 -13.94 10.02 21.97
CA ALA A 221 -14.35 8.85 21.18
C ALA A 221 -13.97 8.93 19.69
N ALA A 222 -13.95 10.13 19.11
CA ALA A 222 -13.51 10.31 17.71
C ALA A 222 -11.99 10.15 17.60
N GLU A 223 -11.23 10.72 18.54
CA GLU A 223 -9.78 10.53 18.60
C GLU A 223 -9.41 9.07 18.77
N ASP A 224 -10.06 8.36 19.69
CA ASP A 224 -9.83 6.94 19.96
C ASP A 224 -10.07 6.09 18.72
N ALA A 225 -11.14 6.37 17.95
CA ALA A 225 -11.44 5.65 16.71
C ALA A 225 -10.34 5.88 15.64
N LEU A 226 -9.91 7.13 15.43
CA LEU A 226 -8.86 7.48 14.49
C LEU A 226 -7.51 6.88 14.91
N ILE A 227 -7.18 6.91 16.19
CA ILE A 227 -5.97 6.28 16.75
C ILE A 227 -6.02 4.76 16.53
N ALA A 228 -7.16 4.12 16.81
CA ALA A 228 -7.32 2.67 16.63
C ALA A 228 -7.13 2.25 15.17
N ILE A 229 -7.68 3.01 14.21
CA ILE A 229 -7.51 2.76 12.77
C ILE A 229 -6.04 2.90 12.37
N ALA A 230 -5.38 3.98 12.78
CA ALA A 230 -3.97 4.21 12.49
C ALA A 230 -3.10 3.07 13.05
N GLN A 231 -3.25 2.71 14.31
CA GLN A 231 -2.48 1.65 14.95
C GLN A 231 -2.70 0.28 14.29
N ALA A 232 -3.95 -0.05 13.95
CA ALA A 232 -4.28 -1.31 13.29
C ALA A 232 -3.64 -1.44 11.92
N SER A 233 -3.45 -0.31 11.22
CA SER A 233 -2.89 -0.24 9.86
C SER A 233 -1.35 -0.12 9.82
N GLY A 234 -0.70 0.19 10.95
CA GLY A 234 0.73 0.55 10.98
C GLY A 234 1.02 2.00 10.58
N GLY A 235 0.00 2.86 10.58
CA GLY A 235 0.12 4.29 10.41
C GLY A 235 0.11 5.05 11.75
N ARG A 236 -0.12 6.37 11.67
CA ARG A 236 -0.18 7.27 12.84
C ARG A 236 -1.25 8.33 12.67
N ALA A 237 -2.03 8.57 13.71
CA ALA A 237 -3.01 9.66 13.77
C ALA A 237 -2.36 10.98 14.22
N TYR A 238 -2.84 12.08 13.68
CA TYR A 238 -2.39 13.44 14.00
C TYR A 238 -3.60 14.34 14.28
N PHE A 239 -3.46 15.21 15.28
CA PHE A 239 -4.54 16.11 15.73
C PHE A 239 -4.04 17.56 15.75
N PRO A 240 -3.94 18.20 14.57
CA PRO A 240 -3.51 19.58 14.48
C PRO A 240 -4.58 20.55 15.03
N ASN A 241 -4.13 21.62 15.66
CA ASN A 241 -5.02 22.69 16.12
C ASN A 241 -5.35 23.68 14.98
N THR A 242 -4.45 23.85 14.03
CA THR A 242 -4.56 24.77 12.92
C THR A 242 -4.35 24.10 11.58
N ALA A 243 -4.72 24.76 10.48
CA ALA A 243 -4.45 24.27 9.14
C ALA A 243 -2.94 24.31 8.80
N GLU A 244 -2.19 25.22 9.43
CA GLU A 244 -0.73 25.30 9.34
C GLU A 244 -0.08 24.08 10.00
N ASP A 245 -0.55 23.68 11.18
CA ASP A 245 -0.10 22.46 11.86
C ASP A 245 -0.44 21.22 11.02
N ALA A 246 -1.64 21.18 10.41
CA ALA A 246 -2.03 20.10 9.51
C ALA A 246 -1.06 19.97 8.34
N ARG A 247 -0.66 21.08 7.72
CA ARG A 247 0.34 21.07 6.66
C ARG A 247 1.69 20.53 7.13
N ALA A 248 2.18 20.99 8.29
CA ALA A 248 3.43 20.49 8.85
C ALA A 248 3.38 18.97 9.12
N MET A 249 2.24 18.46 9.58
CA MET A 249 2.04 17.01 9.79
C MET A 249 1.98 16.24 8.47
N MET A 250 1.35 16.77 7.42
CA MET A 250 1.37 16.18 6.08
C MET A 250 2.79 16.11 5.51
N ASP A 251 3.62 17.14 5.72
CA ASP A 251 5.03 17.13 5.31
C ASP A 251 5.85 16.09 6.10
N ILE A 252 5.50 15.83 7.37
CA ILE A 252 6.09 14.74 8.17
C ILE A 252 5.68 13.39 7.60
N ILE A 253 4.39 13.18 7.28
CA ILE A 253 3.89 11.93 6.70
C ILE A 253 4.55 11.65 5.34
N ALA A 254 4.66 12.68 4.48
CA ALA A 254 5.32 12.53 3.17
C ALA A 254 6.78 12.09 3.34
N ARG A 255 7.52 12.68 4.28
CA ARG A 255 8.88 12.26 4.61
C ARG A 255 8.92 10.87 5.22
N ASP A 256 8.00 10.55 6.12
CA ASP A 256 7.92 9.23 6.74
C ASP A 256 7.76 8.14 5.68
N LEU A 257 6.82 8.31 4.75
CA LEU A 257 6.61 7.36 3.65
C LEU A 257 7.86 7.15 2.79
N ARG A 258 8.75 8.15 2.65
CA ARG A 258 10.01 8.04 1.91
C ARG A 258 11.14 7.41 2.72
N GLU A 259 11.15 7.63 4.04
CA GLU A 259 12.21 7.20 4.96
C GLU A 259 11.91 5.86 5.65
N GLN A 260 10.82 5.18 5.31
CA GLN A 260 10.47 3.88 5.89
C GLN A 260 11.46 2.79 5.51
N TYR A 261 11.69 1.90 6.46
CA TYR A 261 12.42 0.66 6.24
C TYR A 261 11.47 -0.44 5.82
N THR A 262 11.80 -1.14 4.74
CA THR A 262 11.10 -2.37 4.36
C THR A 262 11.88 -3.55 4.92
N LEU A 263 11.26 -4.27 5.87
CA LEU A 263 11.78 -5.49 6.45
C LEU A 263 10.93 -6.66 5.95
N ALA A 264 11.57 -7.72 5.43
CA ALA A 264 10.82 -8.91 5.12
C ALA A 264 11.49 -10.16 5.69
N TYR A 265 10.68 -11.13 6.08
CA TYR A 265 11.13 -12.41 6.64
C TYR A 265 10.24 -13.56 6.18
N LEU A 266 10.79 -14.76 6.21
CA LEU A 266 10.03 -16.00 6.03
C LEU A 266 9.58 -16.49 7.41
N PRO A 267 8.25 -16.58 7.65
CA PRO A 267 7.76 -17.03 8.95
C PRO A 267 8.26 -18.43 9.28
N SER A 268 8.80 -18.63 10.48
CA SER A 268 9.17 -19.96 10.98
C SER A 268 7.93 -20.86 11.20
N ASN A 269 6.77 -20.25 11.47
CA ASN A 269 5.49 -20.94 11.47
C ASN A 269 4.88 -20.92 10.06
N ILE A 270 4.91 -22.06 9.38
CA ILE A 270 4.43 -22.21 7.99
C ILE A 270 2.94 -22.56 7.88
N LEU A 271 2.21 -22.72 9.00
CA LEU A 271 0.80 -23.11 8.98
C LEU A 271 -0.05 -22.07 8.25
N ARG A 272 -0.89 -22.55 7.34
CA ARG A 272 -1.87 -21.75 6.58
C ARG A 272 -3.26 -21.96 7.18
N ASN A 273 -3.58 -21.25 8.25
CA ASN A 273 -4.77 -21.51 9.07
C ASN A 273 -5.59 -20.25 9.38
N GLY A 274 -5.34 -19.15 8.65
CA GLY A 274 -6.08 -17.90 8.82
C GLY A 274 -5.93 -17.23 10.20
N THR A 275 -5.08 -17.75 11.09
CA THR A 275 -4.96 -17.19 12.44
C THR A 275 -4.13 -15.91 12.45
N TRP A 276 -4.46 -15.01 13.38
CA TRP A 276 -3.68 -13.80 13.63
C TRP A 276 -2.29 -14.13 14.19
N ARG A 277 -1.26 -13.50 13.63
CA ARG A 277 0.13 -13.58 14.09
C ARG A 277 0.58 -12.21 14.54
N SER A 278 0.96 -12.10 15.81
CA SER A 278 1.50 -10.84 16.34
C SER A 278 2.94 -10.65 15.90
N VAL A 279 3.28 -9.42 15.48
CA VAL A 279 4.63 -9.05 15.09
C VAL A 279 5.11 -7.92 15.98
N ARG A 280 6.38 -7.99 16.39
CA ARG A 280 7.07 -6.95 17.13
C ARG A 280 8.41 -6.63 16.44
N VAL A 281 8.68 -5.33 16.30
CA VAL A 281 9.95 -4.81 15.78
C VAL A 281 10.62 -3.99 16.89
N ASP A 282 11.75 -4.45 17.36
CA ASP A 282 12.62 -3.74 18.29
C ASP A 282 13.80 -3.13 17.54
N ILE A 283 14.30 -1.98 18.01
CA ILE A 283 15.50 -1.33 17.47
C ILE A 283 16.56 -1.15 18.53
N THR A 284 17.81 -1.31 18.11
CA THR A 284 19.00 -1.04 18.93
C THR A 284 19.91 -0.12 18.13
N PRO A 285 19.70 1.22 18.21
CA PRO A 285 20.46 2.17 17.39
C PRO A 285 21.91 2.25 17.86
N PRO A 286 22.85 2.52 16.94
CA PRO A 286 24.25 2.74 17.29
C PRO A 286 24.45 4.07 18.05
N LYS A 287 25.64 4.27 18.62
CA LYS A 287 26.00 5.54 19.25
C LYS A 287 25.92 6.70 18.25
N GLY A 288 25.42 7.84 18.67
CA GLY A 288 25.24 9.04 17.86
C GLY A 288 23.85 9.27 17.30
N TYR A 289 22.96 8.29 17.43
CA TYR A 289 21.53 8.48 17.12
C TYR A 289 20.80 9.18 18.27
N PRO A 290 19.67 9.87 17.99
CA PRO A 290 18.82 10.46 19.03
C PRO A 290 18.38 9.40 20.06
N SER A 291 18.24 9.81 21.32
CA SER A 291 17.62 8.97 22.35
C SER A 291 16.10 8.93 22.17
N GLY A 292 15.45 7.88 22.68
CA GLY A 292 13.98 7.77 22.67
C GLY A 292 13.39 7.49 21.30
N LEU A 293 14.11 6.78 20.45
CA LEU A 293 13.56 6.31 19.17
C LEU A 293 12.39 5.36 19.41
N SER A 294 11.35 5.49 18.60
CA SER A 294 10.18 4.61 18.57
C SER A 294 9.94 4.05 17.17
N THR A 295 9.30 2.90 17.09
CA THR A 295 8.93 2.26 15.83
C THR A 295 7.42 2.31 15.62
N ILE A 296 6.98 2.58 14.39
CA ILE A 296 5.60 2.54 13.95
C ILE A 296 5.52 1.55 12.79
N TYR A 297 4.67 0.54 12.93
CA TYR A 297 4.48 -0.54 11.98
C TYR A 297 3.19 -1.30 12.31
N ARG A 298 2.71 -2.15 11.43
CA ARG A 298 1.57 -3.04 11.73
C ARG A 298 1.98 -4.13 12.73
N HIS A 299 1.20 -4.29 13.79
CA HIS A 299 1.53 -5.20 14.90
C HIS A 299 1.18 -6.68 14.65
N GLY A 300 0.85 -7.04 13.44
CA GLY A 300 0.55 -8.42 13.06
C GLY A 300 -0.13 -8.54 11.70
N TYR A 301 -0.50 -9.76 11.35
CA TYR A 301 -1.17 -10.10 10.11
C TYR A 301 -1.95 -11.41 10.28
N TYR A 302 -2.89 -11.69 9.38
CA TYR A 302 -3.53 -13.00 9.28
C TYR A 302 -2.67 -13.94 8.43
N ALA A 303 -2.37 -15.13 8.97
CA ALA A 303 -1.76 -16.17 8.16
C ALA A 303 -2.64 -16.48 6.95
N PRO A 304 -2.08 -16.87 5.79
CA PRO A 304 -2.89 -17.33 4.68
C PRO A 304 -3.81 -18.49 5.09
N ASP A 305 -4.98 -18.57 4.47
CA ASP A 305 -5.86 -19.73 4.61
C ASP A 305 -5.38 -20.89 3.71
N GLU A 306 -5.67 -22.12 4.09
CA GLU A 306 -5.59 -23.28 3.19
C GLU A 306 -6.61 -23.06 2.05
N GLN A 307 -6.15 -23.01 0.80
CA GLN A 307 -7.01 -22.99 -0.38
C GLN A 307 -7.39 -24.40 -0.77
#